data_abe60a6965559172453cc36a42d6fd26
#
_entry.id   abe60a6965559172453cc36a42d6fd26
#
_cell.length_a   1.000
_cell.length_b   1.000
_cell.length_c   1.000
_cell.angle_alpha   90.00
_cell.angle_beta   90.00
_cell.angle_gamma   90.00
#
_symmetry.space_group_name_H-M   'P 1'
#
loop_
_entity.id
_entity.type
_entity.pdbx_description
1 polymer ?
#
loop_
_entity_poly.entity_id
_entity_poly.type
_entity_poly.pdbx_seq_one_letter_code
_entity_poly.pdbx_strand_id
1 'polypeptide(L)'
;MNVERKRLPFVLATGMTVPLLTLLLLAVDVEAKTRRFTADNATWRAECSGCHVAYPPALLPAADWRQLMGSLARHFGADASVDPSVATEIDRFLAANAGRGDSRATEAQPRITTTPWFRHQHDEVSAAVFRSPSVETAANCAACHPGAATGDFNEHAVRIPH
;
A
#
# COMPACT_ATOMS: atom_id res chain seq x y z
N MET A 1 -27.04 45.77 -65.39
CA MET A 1 -26.65 45.96 -63.99
C MET A 1 -26.38 44.57 -63.42
N ASN A 2 -25.13 44.17 -63.41
CA ASN A 2 -24.67 42.87 -62.90
C ASN A 2 -24.26 43.04 -61.44
N VAL A 3 -24.93 42.35 -60.52
CA VAL A 3 -24.59 42.31 -59.12
C VAL A 3 -23.75 41.05 -58.86
N GLU A 4 -22.46 41.26 -58.70
CA GLU A 4 -21.48 40.23 -58.40
C GLU A 4 -21.56 39.87 -56.91
N ARG A 5 -21.99 38.63 -56.57
CA ARG A 5 -22.02 38.11 -55.18
C ARG A 5 -20.63 37.59 -54.83
N LYS A 6 -19.92 38.35 -54.02
CA LYS A 6 -18.69 37.87 -53.38
C LYS A 6 -19.01 36.76 -52.38
N ARG A 7 -18.49 35.56 -52.63
CA ARG A 7 -18.51 34.42 -51.67
C ARG A 7 -17.38 34.61 -50.65
N LEU A 8 -17.72 34.72 -49.38
CA LEU A 8 -16.76 34.64 -48.28
C LEU A 8 -16.30 33.19 -48.12
N PRO A 9 -15.02 32.93 -47.91
CA PRO A 9 -14.54 31.59 -47.60
C PRO A 9 -14.90 31.25 -46.13
N PHE A 10 -15.51 30.08 -45.98
CA PHE A 10 -15.80 29.49 -44.68
C PHE A 10 -14.51 28.90 -44.13
N VAL A 11 -13.89 29.57 -43.13
CA VAL A 11 -12.73 29.08 -42.42
C VAL A 11 -13.20 28.02 -41.43
N LEU A 12 -12.93 26.75 -41.75
CA LEU A 12 -13.10 25.64 -40.80
C LEU A 12 -12.05 25.78 -39.69
N ALA A 13 -12.49 26.19 -38.51
CA ALA A 13 -11.72 26.11 -37.29
C ALA A 13 -11.66 24.63 -36.85
N THR A 14 -10.66 23.89 -37.31
CA THR A 14 -10.33 22.58 -36.76
C THR A 14 -9.65 22.76 -35.41
N GLY A 15 -10.46 22.54 -34.38
CA GLY A 15 -10.12 22.88 -33.03
C GLY A 15 -9.22 21.90 -32.30
N MET A 16 -8.49 22.41 -31.46
CA MET A 16 -7.67 21.91 -30.39
C MET A 16 -8.53 21.26 -29.28
N THR A 17 -8.73 19.93 -29.33
CA THR A 17 -9.36 19.18 -28.22
C THR A 17 -8.52 18.02 -27.68
N VAL A 18 -7.25 17.90 -28.09
CA VAL A 18 -6.40 16.75 -27.74
C VAL A 18 -5.57 16.90 -26.43
N PRO A 19 -5.27 18.08 -25.85
CA PRO A 19 -4.36 18.13 -24.70
C PRO A 19 -5.01 17.83 -23.33
N LEU A 20 -6.34 17.82 -23.18
CA LEU A 20 -6.97 17.64 -21.87
C LEU A 20 -7.06 16.18 -21.42
N LEU A 21 -7.18 15.24 -22.35
CA LEU A 21 -7.28 13.81 -22.05
C LEU A 21 -5.92 13.19 -21.69
N THR A 22 -4.84 13.69 -22.29
CA THR A 22 -3.47 13.23 -22.00
C THR A 22 -2.97 13.71 -20.62
N LEU A 23 -3.43 14.85 -20.14
CA LEU A 23 -3.06 15.35 -18.82
C LEU A 23 -3.72 14.54 -17.68
N LEU A 24 -4.91 13.98 -17.90
CA LEU A 24 -5.62 13.16 -16.93
C LEU A 24 -4.98 11.78 -16.72
N LEU A 25 -4.33 11.22 -17.76
CA LEU A 25 -3.66 9.91 -17.68
C LEU A 25 -2.32 9.96 -16.92
N LEU A 26 -1.65 11.13 -16.89
CA LEU A 26 -0.39 11.29 -16.16
C LEU A 26 -0.60 11.49 -14.65
N ALA A 27 -1.80 11.87 -14.21
CA ALA A 27 -2.08 12.08 -12.78
C ALA A 27 -2.28 10.76 -12.01
N VAL A 28 -2.56 9.64 -12.69
CA VAL A 28 -2.84 8.35 -12.04
C VAL A 28 -1.56 7.63 -11.60
N ASP A 29 -0.44 7.84 -12.29
CA ASP A 29 0.84 7.18 -11.97
C ASP A 29 1.60 7.83 -10.81
N VAL A 30 1.35 9.09 -10.48
CA VAL A 30 2.08 9.82 -9.43
C VAL A 30 1.64 9.40 -8.03
N GLU A 31 0.38 9.00 -7.83
CA GLU A 31 -0.11 8.57 -6.51
C GLU A 31 0.37 7.17 -6.10
N ALA A 32 0.73 6.31 -7.07
CA ALA A 32 1.27 4.98 -6.78
C ALA A 32 2.68 5.04 -6.16
N LYS A 33 3.44 6.07 -6.47
CA LYS A 33 4.86 6.22 -6.10
C LYS A 33 5.10 6.84 -4.71
N THR A 34 4.13 7.56 -4.16
CA THR A 34 4.23 8.19 -2.83
C THR A 34 3.21 7.59 -1.86
N ARG A 35 3.33 6.31 -1.58
CA ARG A 35 2.37 5.65 -0.68
C ARG A 35 2.65 6.01 0.77
N ARG A 36 1.73 6.76 1.36
CA ARG A 36 1.71 7.05 2.79
C ARG A 36 0.42 6.51 3.40
N PHE A 37 0.57 5.72 4.47
CA PHE A 37 -0.53 5.21 5.27
C PHE A 37 -0.72 6.12 6.47
N THR A 38 -1.91 6.69 6.63
CA THR A 38 -2.20 7.72 7.65
C THR A 38 -3.07 7.22 8.80
N ALA A 39 -3.64 6.02 8.68
CA ALA A 39 -4.41 5.43 9.77
C ALA A 39 -3.51 5.17 10.98
N ASP A 40 -3.92 5.66 12.13
CA ASP A 40 -3.15 5.61 13.36
C ASP A 40 -4.03 5.35 14.59
N ASN A 41 -3.50 4.55 15.51
CA ASN A 41 -4.07 4.26 16.81
C ASN A 41 -2.92 4.00 17.78
N ALA A 42 -2.91 4.66 18.92
CA ALA A 42 -1.81 4.60 19.90
C ALA A 42 -1.65 3.19 20.49
N THR A 43 -2.75 2.51 20.81
CA THR A 43 -2.76 1.14 21.36
C THR A 43 -2.19 0.14 20.33
N TRP A 44 -2.69 0.17 19.10
CA TRP A 44 -2.18 -0.66 18.01
C TRP A 44 -0.68 -0.44 17.79
N ARG A 45 -0.23 0.81 17.79
CA ARG A 45 1.18 1.12 17.62
C ARG A 45 2.02 0.58 18.77
N ALA A 46 1.61 0.81 20.01
CA ALA A 46 2.34 0.36 21.21
C ALA A 46 2.51 -1.16 21.21
N GLU A 47 1.44 -1.90 20.97
CA GLU A 47 1.46 -3.36 21.06
C GLU A 47 2.16 -4.01 19.85
N CYS A 48 1.88 -3.54 18.63
CA CYS A 48 2.41 -4.20 17.42
C CYS A 48 3.85 -3.83 17.10
N SER A 49 4.37 -2.68 17.58
CA SER A 49 5.74 -2.26 17.25
C SER A 49 6.83 -2.80 18.19
N GLY A 50 6.47 -3.65 19.14
CA GLY A 50 7.44 -4.27 20.05
C GLY A 50 8.45 -5.23 19.36
N CYS A 51 8.07 -5.83 18.24
CA CYS A 51 8.90 -6.80 17.51
C CYS A 51 9.20 -6.38 16.06
N HIS A 52 8.29 -5.68 15.42
CA HIS A 52 8.43 -5.17 14.04
C HIS A 52 7.61 -3.89 13.89
N VAL A 53 7.74 -3.17 12.79
CA VAL A 53 6.89 -2.01 12.55
C VAL A 53 5.41 -2.39 12.63
N ALA A 54 4.60 -1.57 13.28
CA ALA A 54 3.15 -1.76 13.26
C ALA A 54 2.66 -1.61 11.82
N TYR A 55 2.28 -2.75 11.21
CA TYR A 55 1.95 -2.77 9.79
C TYR A 55 0.66 -1.98 9.49
N PRO A 56 0.67 -1.09 8.50
CA PRO A 56 -0.50 -0.34 8.11
C PRO A 56 -1.72 -1.24 7.85
N PRO A 57 -2.89 -0.93 8.41
CA PRO A 57 -4.10 -1.75 8.24
C PRO A 57 -4.49 -2.00 6.79
N ALA A 58 -4.23 -1.03 5.91
CA ALA A 58 -4.55 -1.12 4.49
C ALA A 58 -3.76 -2.19 3.71
N LEU A 59 -2.77 -2.85 4.33
CA LEU A 59 -1.97 -3.90 3.69
C LEU A 59 -2.66 -5.25 3.62
N LEU A 60 -3.69 -5.49 4.42
CA LEU A 60 -4.50 -6.71 4.37
C LEU A 60 -6.00 -6.41 4.42
N PRO A 61 -6.85 -7.27 3.88
CA PRO A 61 -8.30 -7.21 4.06
C PRO A 61 -8.72 -7.41 5.53
N ALA A 62 -9.88 -6.90 5.90
CA ALA A 62 -10.41 -7.02 7.26
C ALA A 62 -10.57 -8.47 7.76
N ALA A 63 -10.90 -9.41 6.87
CA ALA A 63 -11.00 -10.83 7.22
C ALA A 63 -9.64 -11.42 7.63
N ASP A 64 -8.56 -11.03 6.94
CA ASP A 64 -7.20 -11.49 7.23
C ASP A 64 -6.71 -10.91 8.57
N TRP A 65 -6.99 -9.64 8.85
CA TRP A 65 -6.69 -9.05 10.14
C TRP A 65 -7.40 -9.75 11.29
N ARG A 66 -8.71 -10.05 11.15
CA ARG A 66 -9.45 -10.81 12.18
C ARG A 66 -8.86 -12.19 12.40
N GLN A 67 -8.43 -12.86 11.34
CA GLN A 67 -7.78 -14.18 11.46
C GLN A 67 -6.46 -14.07 12.24
N LEU A 68 -5.64 -13.05 11.96
CA LEU A 68 -4.40 -12.77 12.70
C LEU A 68 -4.69 -12.45 14.17
N MET A 69 -5.64 -11.55 14.44
CA MET A 69 -6.02 -11.18 15.79
C MET A 69 -6.57 -12.36 16.59
N GLY A 70 -7.27 -13.30 15.96
CA GLY A 70 -7.74 -14.53 16.57
C GLY A 70 -6.65 -15.58 16.83
N SER A 71 -5.40 -15.35 16.40
CA SER A 71 -4.31 -16.31 16.52
C SER A 71 -3.01 -15.74 17.12
N LEU A 72 -3.11 -14.65 17.88
CA LEU A 72 -1.94 -13.94 18.44
C LEU A 72 -1.06 -14.84 19.33
N ALA A 73 -1.63 -15.79 20.08
CA ALA A 73 -0.87 -16.75 20.87
C ALA A 73 0.04 -17.68 20.03
N ARG A 74 -0.11 -17.69 18.72
CA ARG A 74 0.70 -18.47 17.76
C ARG A 74 1.12 -17.63 16.57
N HIS A 75 1.46 -16.36 16.81
CA HIS A 75 1.79 -15.38 15.81
C HIS A 75 3.14 -15.69 15.15
N PHE A 76 3.11 -16.46 14.06
CA PHE A 76 4.30 -16.86 13.29
C PHE A 76 5.43 -17.49 14.13
N GLY A 77 5.04 -18.23 15.17
CA GLY A 77 5.99 -18.94 16.06
C GLY A 77 6.30 -18.22 17.36
N ALA A 78 5.74 -17.01 17.56
CA ALA A 78 5.83 -16.25 18.81
C ALA A 78 4.46 -16.12 19.47
N ASP A 79 4.44 -15.90 20.78
CA ASP A 79 3.24 -15.45 21.51
C ASP A 79 3.21 -13.92 21.49
N ALA A 80 2.25 -13.36 20.78
CA ALA A 80 1.96 -11.93 20.70
C ALA A 80 0.61 -11.59 21.37
N SER A 81 0.18 -12.40 22.33
CA SER A 81 -1.06 -12.18 23.06
C SER A 81 -1.06 -10.84 23.78
N VAL A 82 -2.19 -10.17 23.78
CA VAL A 82 -2.47 -8.93 24.49
C VAL A 82 -3.73 -9.10 25.32
N ASP A 83 -4.01 -8.17 26.24
CA ASP A 83 -5.26 -8.19 27.00
C ASP A 83 -6.49 -8.22 26.10
N PRO A 84 -7.56 -8.95 26.44
CA PRO A 84 -8.74 -9.09 25.59
C PRO A 84 -9.41 -7.77 25.21
N SER A 85 -9.38 -6.77 26.08
CA SER A 85 -9.91 -5.43 25.80
C SER A 85 -9.06 -4.69 24.76
N VAL A 86 -7.74 -4.81 24.87
CA VAL A 86 -6.74 -4.28 23.93
C VAL A 86 -6.88 -4.97 22.57
N ALA A 87 -6.98 -6.31 22.55
CA ALA A 87 -7.21 -7.07 21.31
C ALA A 87 -8.48 -6.60 20.59
N THR A 88 -9.57 -6.36 21.34
CA THR A 88 -10.84 -5.87 20.78
C THR A 88 -10.71 -4.47 20.17
N GLU A 89 -9.97 -3.57 20.81
CA GLU A 89 -9.71 -2.22 20.29
C GLU A 89 -8.90 -2.29 18.99
N ILE A 90 -7.81 -3.06 19.01
CA ILE A 90 -6.92 -3.22 17.84
C ILE A 90 -7.66 -3.87 16.67
N ASP A 91 -8.42 -4.96 16.91
CA ASP A 91 -9.21 -5.62 15.85
C ASP A 91 -10.19 -4.66 15.19
N ARG A 92 -10.90 -3.85 15.97
CA ARG A 92 -11.82 -2.85 15.45
C ARG A 92 -11.10 -1.79 14.61
N PHE A 93 -9.95 -1.31 15.09
CA PHE A 93 -9.14 -0.33 14.34
C PHE A 93 -8.62 -0.91 13.03
N LEU A 94 -8.05 -2.12 13.05
CA LEU A 94 -7.55 -2.80 11.87
C LEU A 94 -8.65 -3.05 10.85
N ALA A 95 -9.81 -3.56 11.30
CA ALA A 95 -10.95 -3.83 10.42
C ALA A 95 -11.52 -2.56 9.77
N ALA A 96 -11.59 -1.46 10.51
CA ALA A 96 -12.12 -0.19 10.00
C ALA A 96 -11.20 0.48 8.96
N ASN A 97 -9.89 0.22 9.01
CA ASN A 97 -8.88 0.81 8.15
C ASN A 97 -8.23 -0.18 7.18
N ALA A 98 -8.78 -1.39 7.08
CA ALA A 98 -8.29 -2.48 6.26
C ALA A 98 -8.24 -2.13 4.77
N GLY A 99 -7.38 -2.85 4.05
CA GLY A 99 -7.32 -2.80 2.59
C GLY A 99 -8.61 -3.35 1.96
N ARG A 100 -8.86 -2.94 0.72
CA ARG A 100 -9.98 -3.45 -0.08
C ARG A 100 -9.61 -4.80 -0.69
N GLY A 101 -10.61 -5.65 -0.86
CA GLY A 101 -10.49 -6.97 -1.50
C GLY A 101 -10.92 -8.10 -0.58
N ASP A 102 -11.01 -9.28 -1.16
CA ASP A 102 -11.33 -10.50 -0.43
C ASP A 102 -10.04 -11.13 0.12
N SER A 103 -10.17 -11.83 1.24
CA SER A 103 -9.09 -12.68 1.73
C SER A 103 -8.67 -13.68 0.64
N ARG A 104 -7.40 -13.64 0.29
CA ARG A 104 -6.77 -14.64 -0.60
C ARG A 104 -5.75 -15.46 0.16
N ALA A 105 -5.82 -15.43 1.49
CA ALA A 105 -4.95 -16.23 2.32
C ALA A 105 -5.32 -17.70 2.14
N THR A 106 -4.43 -18.43 1.48
CA THR A 106 -4.44 -19.90 1.41
C THR A 106 -3.68 -20.50 2.58
N GLU A 107 -3.06 -19.67 3.38
CA GLU A 107 -2.23 -20.03 4.53
C GLU A 107 -3.03 -19.95 5.82
N ALA A 108 -2.65 -20.77 6.81
CA ALA A 108 -3.26 -20.77 8.15
C ALA A 108 -3.13 -19.41 8.86
N GLN A 109 -2.13 -18.61 8.48
CA GLN A 109 -1.95 -17.22 8.93
C GLN A 109 -1.66 -16.33 7.73
N PRO A 110 -2.49 -15.32 7.44
CA PRO A 110 -2.27 -14.39 6.35
C PRO A 110 -0.95 -13.62 6.50
N ARG A 111 -0.19 -13.50 5.42
CA ARG A 111 1.07 -12.74 5.39
C ARG A 111 0.99 -11.63 4.36
N ILE A 112 1.35 -10.41 4.75
CA ILE A 112 1.48 -9.28 3.83
C ILE A 112 2.45 -9.62 2.70
N THR A 113 3.58 -10.25 3.04
CA THR A 113 4.68 -10.57 2.11
C THR A 113 4.34 -11.66 1.09
N THR A 114 3.25 -12.40 1.26
CA THR A 114 2.79 -13.41 0.30
C THR A 114 1.64 -12.89 -0.58
N THR A 115 1.13 -11.69 -0.33
CA THR A 115 0.07 -11.09 -1.15
C THR A 115 0.56 -10.81 -2.58
N PRO A 116 -0.31 -10.93 -3.59
CA PRO A 116 0.02 -10.55 -4.97
C PRO A 116 0.47 -9.09 -5.08
N TRP A 117 -0.15 -8.21 -4.27
CA TRP A 117 0.23 -6.81 -4.21
C TRP A 117 1.68 -6.63 -3.74
N PHE A 118 2.09 -7.26 -2.62
CA PHE A 118 3.46 -7.15 -2.11
C PHE A 118 4.47 -7.65 -3.15
N ARG A 119 4.22 -8.79 -3.77
CA ARG A 119 5.10 -9.37 -4.79
C ARG A 119 5.27 -8.46 -5.99
N HIS A 120 4.19 -7.82 -6.43
CA HIS A 120 4.25 -6.87 -7.55
C HIS A 120 5.03 -5.60 -7.19
N GLN A 121 4.89 -5.09 -5.95
CA GLN A 121 5.62 -3.89 -5.52
C GLN A 121 7.11 -4.16 -5.27
N HIS A 122 7.54 -5.42 -5.19
CA HIS A 122 8.91 -5.83 -4.89
C HIS A 122 9.47 -6.81 -5.94
N ASP A 123 8.93 -6.80 -7.15
CA ASP A 123 9.34 -7.72 -8.23
C ASP A 123 10.80 -7.52 -8.68
N GLU A 124 11.35 -6.32 -8.48
CA GLU A 124 12.76 -6.00 -8.74
C GLU A 124 13.70 -6.43 -7.59
N VAL A 125 13.17 -6.82 -6.42
CA VAL A 125 13.98 -7.20 -5.25
C VAL A 125 14.16 -8.71 -5.20
N SER A 126 15.39 -9.17 -5.37
CA SER A 126 15.66 -10.62 -5.36
C SER A 126 15.41 -11.26 -4.00
N ALA A 127 15.04 -12.55 -4.01
CA ALA A 127 14.88 -13.33 -2.78
C ALA A 127 16.17 -13.43 -1.94
N ALA A 128 17.34 -13.23 -2.54
CA ALA A 128 18.61 -13.20 -1.82
C ALA A 128 18.74 -11.96 -0.93
N VAL A 129 18.27 -10.80 -1.41
CA VAL A 129 18.25 -9.55 -0.62
C VAL A 129 17.40 -9.73 0.62
N PHE A 130 16.20 -10.29 0.50
CA PHE A 130 15.31 -10.53 1.65
C PHE A 130 15.89 -11.49 2.70
N ARG A 131 16.83 -12.36 2.31
CA ARG A 131 17.52 -13.31 3.21
C ARG A 131 18.92 -12.86 3.62
N SER A 132 19.33 -11.67 3.20
CA SER A 132 20.65 -11.15 3.59
C SER A 132 20.69 -10.85 5.10
N PRO A 133 21.88 -10.87 5.73
CA PRO A 133 22.01 -10.55 7.15
C PRO A 133 21.54 -9.14 7.53
N SER A 134 21.51 -8.21 6.58
CA SER A 134 21.05 -6.84 6.81
C SER A 134 19.53 -6.66 6.71
N VAL A 135 18.81 -7.64 6.16
CA VAL A 135 17.34 -7.61 6.02
C VAL A 135 16.68 -8.72 6.83
N GLU A 136 17.25 -9.92 6.83
CA GLU A 136 16.82 -11.14 7.54
C GLU A 136 15.51 -11.75 7.00
N THR A 137 14.49 -10.93 6.77
CA THR A 137 13.17 -11.38 6.29
C THR A 137 12.47 -10.29 5.49
N ALA A 138 11.66 -10.69 4.52
CA ALA A 138 10.79 -9.79 3.77
C ALA A 138 9.78 -9.01 4.65
N ALA A 139 9.55 -9.46 5.88
CA ALA A 139 8.69 -8.76 6.84
C ALA A 139 9.39 -7.58 7.54
N ASN A 140 10.72 -7.45 7.42
CA ASN A 140 11.49 -6.34 7.97
C ASN A 140 11.42 -5.11 7.03
N CYS A 141 10.27 -4.46 6.98
CA CYS A 141 10.04 -3.30 6.12
C CYS A 141 11.02 -2.16 6.41
N ALA A 142 11.40 -1.96 7.68
CA ALA A 142 12.28 -0.88 8.10
C ALA A 142 13.71 -1.03 7.56
N ALA A 143 14.13 -2.23 7.18
CA ALA A 143 15.45 -2.45 6.58
C ALA A 143 15.64 -1.68 5.26
N CYS A 144 14.54 -1.50 4.49
CA CYS A 144 14.56 -0.80 3.20
C CYS A 144 13.75 0.49 3.20
N HIS A 145 12.74 0.62 4.07
CA HIS A 145 11.84 1.77 4.17
C HIS A 145 12.09 2.55 5.47
N PRO A 146 12.95 3.58 5.47
CA PRO A 146 13.28 4.34 6.69
C PRO A 146 12.07 4.99 7.36
N GLY A 147 11.03 5.30 6.59
CA GLY A 147 9.78 5.90 7.06
C GLY A 147 8.70 4.90 7.47
N ALA A 148 8.98 3.58 7.46
CA ALA A 148 7.97 2.54 7.69
C ALA A 148 7.24 2.70 9.03
N ALA A 149 7.93 3.08 10.10
CA ALA A 149 7.36 3.28 11.42
C ALA A 149 6.32 4.41 11.48
N THR A 150 6.35 5.34 10.54
CA THR A 150 5.39 6.45 10.39
C THR A 150 4.44 6.27 9.21
N GLY A 151 4.39 5.07 8.64
CA GLY A 151 3.55 4.74 7.49
C GLY A 151 4.03 5.33 6.16
N ASP A 152 5.25 5.84 6.09
CA ASP A 152 5.83 6.40 4.87
C ASP A 152 6.60 5.32 4.10
N PHE A 153 6.02 4.91 2.97
CA PHE A 153 6.58 3.92 2.04
C PHE A 153 6.86 4.54 0.67
N ASN A 154 7.34 5.80 0.67
CA ASN A 154 7.74 6.48 -0.54
C ASN A 154 8.91 5.74 -1.22
N GLU A 155 8.74 5.35 -2.47
CA GLU A 155 9.75 4.61 -3.23
C GLU A 155 11.06 5.40 -3.41
N HIS A 156 10.99 6.74 -3.48
CA HIS A 156 12.18 7.59 -3.60
C HIS A 156 13.04 7.64 -2.32
N ALA A 157 12.48 7.18 -1.20
CA ALA A 157 13.18 7.09 0.07
C ALA A 157 13.75 5.68 0.35
N VAL A 158 13.46 4.69 -0.51
CA VAL A 158 13.92 3.31 -0.35
C VAL A 158 15.44 3.23 -0.37
N ARG A 159 16.00 2.43 0.54
CA ARG A 159 17.43 2.15 0.66
C ARG A 159 17.63 0.65 0.80
N ILE A 160 17.99 -0.02 -0.30
CA ILE A 160 18.25 -1.46 -0.28
C ILE A 160 19.65 -1.69 0.32
N PRO A 161 19.77 -2.44 1.44
CA PRO A 161 21.08 -2.76 2.02
C PRO A 161 21.89 -3.65 1.08
N HIS A 162 23.19 -3.48 1.08
CA HIS A 162 24.18 -4.26 0.30
C HIS A 162 24.78 -5.37 1.14
#